data_d30b1e3a4a178db5b5c8fe8855f65546
#
_entry.id   d30b1e3a4a178db5b5c8fe8855f65546
#
_cell.length_a   1.000
_cell.length_b   1.000
_cell.length_c   1.000
_cell.angle_alpha   90.00
_cell.angle_beta   90.00
_cell.angle_gamma   90.00
#
_symmetry.space_group_name_H-M   'P 1'
#
loop_
_entity.id
_entity.type
_entity.pdbx_description
1 polymer ?
#
loop_
_entity_poly.entity_id
_entity_poly.type
_entity_poly.pdbx_seq_one_letter_code
_entity_poly.pdbx_strand_id
1 'polypeptide(L)'
;MAAAAILLAATAPAATAQGEFPFDHEMLLDERPLPGSKRVPILDIGADGRATVDLWCKSGPAQVEVSGSAIKFTLAPMPDAPCTPERMQRDDDMAAALAEVTNWRIEGDVVTLIGPTPLRFRLSTH
;
A
#
# COMPACT_ATOMS: atom_id res chain seq x y z
N MET A 1 22.13 -32.56 42.55
CA MET A 1 21.37 -31.34 42.40
C MET A 1 21.29 -30.94 40.97
N ALA A 2 20.20 -31.16 40.35
CA ALA A 2 20.04 -30.83 38.97
C ALA A 2 19.42 -29.44 38.85
N ALA A 3 20.09 -28.58 38.19
CA ALA A 3 19.50 -27.30 37.81
C ALA A 3 18.74 -27.48 36.50
N ALA A 4 17.48 -27.33 36.55
CA ALA A 4 16.71 -27.35 35.33
C ALA A 4 16.90 -26.03 34.58
N ALA A 5 17.52 -26.13 33.46
CA ALA A 5 17.56 -24.97 32.57
C ALA A 5 16.23 -24.87 31.87
N ILE A 6 15.51 -23.84 32.14
CA ILE A 6 14.28 -23.59 31.43
C ILE A 6 14.60 -22.79 30.21
N LEU A 7 14.46 -23.43 29.10
CA LEU A 7 14.57 -22.73 27.84
C LEU A 7 13.23 -22.11 27.48
N LEU A 8 13.18 -20.82 27.54
CA LEU A 8 12.06 -20.13 27.02
C LEU A 8 12.28 -19.91 25.55
N ALA A 9 11.59 -20.67 24.77
CA ALA A 9 11.59 -20.41 23.34
C ALA A 9 10.84 -19.10 23.06
N ALA A 10 11.55 -18.18 22.49
CA ALA A 10 10.91 -17.00 21.99
C ALA A 10 10.00 -17.40 20.84
N THR A 11 8.72 -17.16 21.01
CA THR A 11 7.78 -17.45 19.95
C THR A 11 7.85 -16.37 18.90
N ALA A 12 7.93 -16.77 17.64
CA ALA A 12 7.90 -15.85 16.55
C ALA A 12 6.56 -15.13 16.53
N PRO A 13 6.56 -13.83 16.30
CA PRO A 13 5.31 -13.10 16.19
C PRO A 13 4.50 -13.57 14.98
N ALA A 14 3.21 -13.41 15.08
CA ALA A 14 2.28 -13.82 14.03
C ALA A 14 2.52 -13.12 12.69
N ALA A 15 3.28 -12.03 12.70
CA ALA A 15 3.59 -11.30 11.47
C ALA A 15 4.28 -12.17 10.42
N THR A 16 4.99 -13.24 10.86
CA THR A 16 5.67 -14.14 9.93
C THR A 16 4.70 -14.93 9.07
N ALA A 17 3.44 -15.05 9.47
CA ALA A 17 2.44 -15.77 8.71
C ALA A 17 1.93 -14.97 7.51
N GLN A 18 2.23 -13.68 7.44
CA GLN A 18 1.71 -12.80 6.41
C GLN A 18 2.50 -12.84 5.11
N GLY A 19 3.76 -13.29 5.19
CA GLY A 19 4.65 -13.28 4.04
C GLY A 19 5.31 -11.94 3.85
N GLU A 20 5.98 -11.79 2.73
CA GLU A 20 6.73 -10.60 2.42
C GLU A 20 5.87 -9.60 1.65
N PHE A 21 6.18 -8.32 1.84
CA PHE A 21 5.54 -7.28 1.05
C PHE A 21 5.90 -7.46 -0.43
N PRO A 22 4.94 -7.34 -1.33
CA PRO A 22 5.16 -7.56 -2.76
C PRO A 22 5.81 -6.34 -3.43
N PHE A 23 7.09 -6.12 -3.13
CA PHE A 23 7.84 -5.07 -3.80
C PHE A 23 8.01 -5.36 -5.29
N ASP A 24 8.13 -4.30 -6.07
CA ASP A 24 8.39 -4.37 -7.51
C ASP A 24 7.26 -5.02 -8.30
N HIS A 25 6.07 -5.01 -7.74
CA HIS A 25 4.86 -5.45 -8.41
C HIS A 25 3.90 -4.28 -8.54
N GLU A 26 3.34 -4.14 -9.70
CA GLU A 26 2.28 -3.17 -9.91
C GLU A 26 1.03 -3.60 -9.17
N MET A 27 0.41 -2.68 -8.45
CA MET A 27 -0.81 -2.94 -7.71
C MET A 27 -1.90 -1.98 -8.18
N LEU A 28 -3.07 -2.52 -8.50
CA LEU A 28 -4.20 -1.75 -8.97
C LEU A 28 -5.27 -1.67 -7.90
N LEU A 29 -5.84 -0.50 -7.72
CA LEU A 29 -6.97 -0.35 -6.79
C LEU A 29 -8.08 -1.31 -7.18
N ASP A 30 -8.56 -2.09 -6.21
CA ASP A 30 -9.58 -3.12 -6.43
C ASP A 30 -10.98 -2.49 -6.40
N GLU A 31 -11.23 -1.63 -7.37
CA GLU A 31 -12.51 -0.95 -7.55
C GLU A 31 -12.82 -0.83 -9.03
N ARG A 32 -14.08 -0.59 -9.34
CA ARG A 32 -14.48 -0.34 -10.71
C ARG A 32 -13.98 1.03 -11.16
N PRO A 33 -13.53 1.18 -12.40
CA PRO A 33 -13.21 2.49 -12.92
C PRO A 33 -14.39 3.46 -12.81
N LEU A 34 -14.08 4.73 -12.59
CA LEU A 34 -15.11 5.76 -12.57
C LEU A 34 -15.76 5.89 -13.95
N PRO A 35 -17.03 6.30 -14.01
CA PRO A 35 -17.70 6.52 -15.30
C PRO A 35 -16.88 7.45 -16.19
N GLY A 36 -16.68 7.04 -17.43
CA GLY A 36 -15.88 7.80 -18.38
C GLY A 36 -14.39 7.67 -18.22
N SER A 37 -13.91 6.89 -17.26
CA SER A 37 -12.49 6.63 -17.06
C SER A 37 -12.20 5.15 -17.24
N LYS A 38 -11.06 4.86 -17.85
CA LYS A 38 -10.56 3.49 -17.95
C LYS A 38 -9.46 3.21 -16.94
N ARG A 39 -9.14 4.20 -16.10
CA ARG A 39 -8.04 4.12 -15.15
C ARG A 39 -8.55 3.88 -13.75
N VAL A 40 -7.79 3.12 -12.99
CA VAL A 40 -7.87 3.06 -11.53
C VAL A 40 -6.49 3.41 -10.99
N PRO A 41 -6.39 3.87 -9.76
CA PRO A 41 -5.09 4.11 -9.15
C PRO A 41 -4.18 2.91 -9.19
N ILE A 42 -2.90 3.18 -9.42
CA ILE A 42 -1.85 2.17 -9.50
C ILE A 42 -0.72 2.58 -8.55
N LEU A 43 -0.25 1.62 -7.77
CA LEU A 43 0.92 1.79 -6.93
C LEU A 43 2.01 0.84 -7.41
N ASP A 44 3.24 1.34 -7.45
CA ASP A 44 4.42 0.53 -7.71
C ASP A 44 5.44 0.90 -6.64
N ILE A 45 5.73 -0.04 -5.75
CA ILE A 45 6.61 0.19 -4.62
C ILE A 45 7.84 -0.67 -4.76
N GLY A 46 8.99 -0.03 -4.92
CA GLY A 46 10.26 -0.72 -5.05
C GLY A 46 10.82 -1.17 -3.72
N ALA A 47 11.69 -2.17 -3.76
CA ALA A 47 12.35 -2.69 -2.55
C ALA A 47 13.23 -1.65 -1.89
N ASP A 48 13.64 -0.62 -2.61
CA ASP A 48 14.43 0.49 -2.07
C ASP A 48 13.58 1.57 -1.38
N GLY A 49 12.27 1.38 -1.32
CA GLY A 49 11.34 2.33 -0.71
C GLY A 49 10.86 3.42 -1.64
N ARG A 50 11.38 3.48 -2.85
CA ARG A 50 10.88 4.44 -3.85
C ARG A 50 9.61 3.91 -4.47
N ALA A 51 8.64 4.78 -4.62
CA ALA A 51 7.36 4.38 -5.16
C ALA A 51 6.86 5.37 -6.20
N THR A 52 6.01 4.87 -7.08
CA THR A 52 5.24 5.68 -8.01
C THR A 52 3.77 5.52 -7.66
N VAL A 53 3.08 6.63 -7.57
CA VAL A 53 1.65 6.68 -7.29
C VAL A 53 0.97 7.30 -8.49
N ASP A 54 0.15 6.51 -9.19
CA ASP A 54 -0.68 7.00 -10.27
C ASP A 54 -2.12 7.01 -9.79
N LEU A 55 -2.72 8.18 -9.76
CA LEU A 55 -4.11 8.34 -9.35
C LEU A 55 -5.00 8.46 -10.59
N TRP A 56 -6.23 8.93 -10.42
CA TRP A 56 -7.14 9.10 -11.56
C TRP A 56 -6.68 10.22 -12.49
N CYS A 57 -6.07 11.27 -11.93
CA CYS A 57 -5.62 12.42 -12.69
C CYS A 57 -4.14 12.68 -12.52
N LYS A 58 -3.67 12.67 -11.29
CA LYS A 58 -2.30 13.04 -10.95
C LYS A 58 -1.43 11.81 -10.77
N SER A 59 -0.14 11.99 -10.94
CA SER A 59 0.83 10.96 -10.61
C SER A 59 2.08 11.61 -10.05
N GLY A 60 2.84 10.86 -9.28
CA GLY A 60 4.07 11.38 -8.72
C GLY A 60 4.80 10.35 -7.86
N PRO A 61 6.00 10.72 -7.41
CA PRO A 61 6.80 9.84 -6.57
C PRO A 61 6.34 9.86 -5.12
N ALA A 62 6.69 8.79 -4.41
CA ALA A 62 6.48 8.70 -2.97
C ALA A 62 7.62 7.92 -2.37
N GLN A 63 7.78 8.04 -1.05
CA GLN A 63 8.64 7.19 -0.26
C GLN A 63 7.77 6.29 0.58
N VAL A 64 8.12 5.01 0.62
CA VAL A 64 7.36 4.03 1.38
C VAL A 64 8.31 3.25 2.26
N GLU A 65 8.01 3.24 3.55
CA GLU A 65 8.78 2.47 4.52
C GLU A 65 7.94 1.27 4.96
N VAL A 66 8.51 0.08 4.82
CA VAL A 66 7.86 -1.16 5.24
C VAL A 66 8.72 -1.80 6.30
N SER A 67 8.11 -2.09 7.45
CA SER A 67 8.78 -2.78 8.55
C SER A 67 7.80 -3.78 9.17
N GLY A 68 7.99 -5.07 8.85
CA GLY A 68 7.01 -6.08 9.26
C GLY A 68 5.64 -5.76 8.67
N SER A 69 4.63 -5.67 9.52
CA SER A 69 3.27 -5.30 9.09
C SER A 69 3.04 -3.79 9.07
N ALA A 70 4.02 -3.01 9.49
CA ALA A 70 3.91 -1.56 9.44
C ALA A 70 4.29 -1.04 8.06
N ILE A 71 3.60 -0.01 7.63
CA ILE A 71 3.89 0.65 6.37
C ILE A 71 3.58 2.14 6.51
N LYS A 72 4.41 2.97 5.90
CA LYS A 72 4.20 4.40 5.92
C LYS A 72 4.47 4.99 4.55
N PHE A 73 3.52 5.78 4.07
CA PHE A 73 3.64 6.49 2.81
C PHE A 73 3.95 7.96 3.07
N THR A 74 4.91 8.48 2.33
CA THR A 74 5.19 9.91 2.28
C THR A 74 5.12 10.32 0.82
N LEU A 75 4.03 11.00 0.46
CA LEU A 75 3.81 11.41 -0.92
C LEU A 75 4.45 12.75 -1.18
N ALA A 76 5.14 12.85 -2.31
CA ALA A 76 5.62 14.13 -2.79
C ALA A 76 4.44 14.91 -3.40
N PRO A 77 4.53 16.24 -3.44
CA PRO A 77 3.53 17.02 -4.15
C PRO A 77 3.41 16.55 -5.59
N MET A 78 2.18 16.40 -6.07
CA MET A 78 1.93 15.98 -7.44
C MET A 78 1.51 17.19 -8.28
N PRO A 79 2.05 17.33 -9.49
CA PRO A 79 1.64 18.41 -10.38
C PRO A 79 0.15 18.30 -10.70
N ASP A 80 -0.50 19.47 -10.84
CA ASP A 80 -1.88 19.48 -11.27
C ASP A 80 -1.99 18.96 -12.71
N ALA A 81 -3.07 18.24 -12.98
CA ALA A 81 -3.34 17.69 -14.29
C ALA A 81 -4.77 18.06 -14.68
N PRO A 82 -5.02 18.33 -15.96
CA PRO A 82 -6.38 18.61 -16.43
C PRO A 82 -7.29 17.42 -16.13
N CYS A 83 -8.38 17.69 -15.41
CA CYS A 83 -9.25 16.62 -14.98
C CYS A 83 -10.59 17.20 -14.53
N THR A 84 -11.61 16.34 -14.43
CA THR A 84 -12.89 16.79 -13.91
C THR A 84 -12.78 17.06 -12.41
N PRO A 85 -13.58 18.00 -11.88
CA PRO A 85 -13.56 18.26 -10.43
C PRO A 85 -13.83 17.03 -9.59
N GLU A 86 -14.69 16.12 -10.04
CA GLU A 86 -14.99 14.90 -9.32
C GLU A 86 -13.77 14.00 -9.21
N ARG A 87 -13.01 13.84 -10.29
CA ARG A 87 -11.80 13.02 -10.26
C ARG A 87 -10.69 13.67 -9.44
N MET A 88 -10.59 14.98 -9.51
CA MET A 88 -9.62 15.72 -8.70
C MET A 88 -9.91 15.52 -7.21
N GLN A 89 -11.16 15.53 -6.81
CA GLN A 89 -11.54 15.25 -5.43
C GLN A 89 -11.18 13.82 -5.03
N ARG A 90 -11.40 12.87 -5.93
CA ARG A 90 -11.02 11.48 -5.69
C ARG A 90 -9.52 11.33 -5.51
N ASP A 91 -8.73 12.07 -6.29
CA ASP A 91 -7.28 12.06 -6.13
C ASP A 91 -6.86 12.59 -4.75
N ASP A 92 -7.47 13.68 -4.32
CA ASP A 92 -7.17 14.27 -3.02
C ASP A 92 -7.54 13.30 -1.88
N ASP A 93 -8.68 12.66 -1.99
CA ASP A 93 -9.13 11.69 -0.99
C ASP A 93 -8.21 10.48 -0.94
N MET A 94 -7.78 9.98 -2.09
CA MET A 94 -6.87 8.83 -2.15
C MET A 94 -5.49 9.20 -1.60
N ALA A 95 -4.97 10.36 -1.94
CA ALA A 95 -3.68 10.81 -1.43
C ALA A 95 -3.72 10.94 0.09
N ALA A 96 -4.80 11.49 0.64
CA ALA A 96 -4.97 11.59 2.08
C ALA A 96 -5.07 10.22 2.73
N ALA A 97 -5.81 9.30 2.13
CA ALA A 97 -5.95 7.94 2.66
C ALA A 97 -4.60 7.21 2.67
N LEU A 98 -3.81 7.34 1.60
CA LEU A 98 -2.49 6.73 1.55
C LEU A 98 -1.57 7.29 2.63
N ALA A 99 -1.61 8.60 2.86
CA ALA A 99 -0.78 9.24 3.88
C ALA A 99 -1.11 8.78 5.30
N GLU A 100 -2.32 8.28 5.52
CA GLU A 100 -2.78 7.84 6.84
C GLU A 100 -2.66 6.33 7.06
N VAL A 101 -2.18 5.58 6.08
CA VAL A 101 -2.00 4.14 6.21
C VAL A 101 -0.89 3.84 7.23
N THR A 102 -1.13 2.87 8.09
CA THR A 102 -0.19 2.47 9.14
C THR A 102 0.27 1.02 9.03
N ASN A 103 -0.55 0.16 8.44
CA ASN A 103 -0.28 -1.27 8.38
C ASN A 103 -0.73 -1.84 7.03
N TRP A 104 -0.27 -3.04 6.75
CA TRP A 104 -0.66 -3.75 5.55
C TRP A 104 -0.85 -5.22 5.84
N ARG A 105 -1.61 -5.87 4.99
CA ARG A 105 -1.70 -7.33 4.97
C ARG A 105 -1.93 -7.78 3.54
N ILE A 106 -1.61 -9.04 3.27
CA ILE A 106 -1.82 -9.63 1.97
C ILE A 106 -2.59 -10.94 2.12
N GLU A 107 -3.57 -11.14 1.25
CA GLU A 107 -4.33 -12.39 1.17
C GLU A 107 -4.45 -12.73 -0.31
N GLY A 108 -3.77 -13.80 -0.72
CA GLY A 108 -3.70 -14.13 -2.13
C GLY A 108 -3.02 -13.02 -2.91
N ASP A 109 -3.72 -12.45 -3.87
CA ASP A 109 -3.23 -11.35 -4.70
C ASP A 109 -3.78 -9.98 -4.27
N VAL A 110 -4.42 -9.92 -3.11
CA VAL A 110 -4.99 -8.66 -2.60
C VAL A 110 -4.18 -8.15 -1.44
N VAL A 111 -3.71 -6.92 -1.56
CA VAL A 111 -3.02 -6.19 -0.50
C VAL A 111 -3.99 -5.18 0.08
N THR A 112 -4.21 -5.27 1.38
CA THR A 112 -5.03 -4.29 2.10
C THR A 112 -4.10 -3.34 2.84
N LEU A 113 -4.24 -2.06 2.55
CA LEU A 113 -3.56 -1.00 3.27
C LEU A 113 -4.49 -0.51 4.36
N ILE A 114 -4.05 -0.62 5.61
CA ILE A 114 -4.90 -0.42 6.78
C ILE A 114 -4.64 0.96 7.36
N GLY A 115 -5.69 1.74 7.47
CA GLY A 115 -5.71 3.05 8.07
C GLY A 115 -7.16 3.42 8.38
N PRO A 116 -7.44 4.68 8.70
CA PRO A 116 -8.83 5.13 8.91
C PRO A 116 -9.73 4.83 7.72
N THR A 117 -9.17 4.89 6.52
CA THR A 117 -9.86 4.48 5.28
C THR A 117 -9.08 3.32 4.70
N PRO A 118 -9.53 2.06 4.88
CA PRO A 118 -8.83 0.92 4.31
C PRO A 118 -8.85 0.95 2.78
N LEU A 119 -7.72 0.56 2.18
CA LEU A 119 -7.58 0.52 0.73
C LEU A 119 -7.19 -0.87 0.30
N ARG A 120 -7.85 -1.39 -0.72
CA ARG A 120 -7.55 -2.72 -1.25
C ARG A 120 -6.97 -2.58 -2.65
N PHE A 121 -5.83 -3.20 -2.84
CA PHE A 121 -5.14 -3.23 -4.13
C PHE A 121 -4.94 -4.67 -4.56
N ARG A 122 -5.00 -4.90 -5.85
CA ARG A 122 -4.77 -6.20 -6.44
C ARG A 122 -3.45 -6.21 -7.16
N LEU A 123 -2.67 -7.26 -6.95
CA LEU A 123 -1.43 -7.43 -7.70
C LEU A 123 -1.74 -7.66 -9.17
N SER A 124 -0.99 -6.97 -10.01
CA SER A 124 -1.07 -7.19 -11.45
C SER A 124 -0.48 -8.55 -11.79
N THR A 125 -1.20 -9.34 -12.55
CA THR A 125 -0.77 -10.66 -12.97
C THR A 125 -0.51 -10.66 -14.46
N HIS A 126 0.73 -10.58 -14.85
CA HIS A 126 1.16 -10.83 -16.23
C HIS A 126 2.63 -11.07 -16.33
#